data_b52a3970ee3998b90c74af85f5e46b03
#
_entry.id   b52a3970ee3998b90c74af85f5e46b03
#
_cell.length_a   1.000
_cell.length_b   1.000
_cell.length_c   1.000
_cell.angle_alpha   90.00
_cell.angle_beta   90.00
_cell.angle_gamma   90.00
#
_symmetry.space_group_name_H-M   'P 1'
#
loop_
_entity.id
_entity.type
_entity.pdbx_description
1 polymer ?
#
loop_
_entity_poly.entity_id
_entity_poly.type
_entity_poly.pdbx_seq_one_letter_code
_entity_poly.pdbx_strand_id
1 'polypeptide(L)'
;MFTQINNFITWFDGVVWGLPLIILILFTGILLTARLGLLQLRHLGKALKFMVKNEEGGDGEVTSFGALCTALSATIGTGNIVGVATAIAAGGPGALFWMIVAAFFGMATKYAEGLLAIKYRTIDKEGHVLGGPFYYIENGMGKQWRWLAKIFAFFGAGVGLFGIGTFTQVNGIASAVTNFFDPDKAHTVALFGNTYSWATVVACLILTVCVGLVVLGGIQRIAKVSQIVVPFMAVLYVALALIIVITNITAVPAAIVTIVKSAFTGSALAGGAMGTMVVAMQKGIARGIFSNESGLGSAPIAAAAAQTKEPVRQGLVSMTGTFIDTIVICTMTGLSIVITETWNTGLEGVAITTAAFQKGLPFPPFVASFSLMLCLVFFAFTTILGWDYYGERCLEYLFNRNKAAVTTYRWLYIICVFIGPYMTVAAVWNIADIFNALMAFPNLIALLALSGVVVKETKDFFKRHKNYE
;
A
#
# COMPACT_ATOMS: atom_id res chain seq x y z
N MET A 1 -30.24 1.06 14.63
CA MET A 1 -29.56 -0.07 13.98
C MET A 1 -28.31 0.38 13.23
N PHE A 2 -28.36 1.26 12.20
CA PHE A 2 -27.19 1.72 11.48
C PHE A 2 -26.11 2.40 12.36
N THR A 3 -26.52 3.25 13.30
CA THR A 3 -25.61 3.92 14.23
C THR A 3 -24.90 2.93 15.15
N GLN A 4 -25.59 1.89 15.62
CA GLN A 4 -25.00 0.85 16.46
C GLN A 4 -23.98 0.00 15.69
N ILE A 5 -24.27 -0.34 14.42
CA ILE A 5 -23.36 -1.06 13.54
C ILE A 5 -22.11 -0.22 13.28
N ASN A 6 -22.27 1.05 12.97
CA ASN A 6 -21.14 1.94 12.73
C ASN A 6 -20.26 2.11 13.97
N ASN A 7 -20.86 2.28 15.15
CA ASN A 7 -20.14 2.36 16.42
C ASN A 7 -19.37 1.07 16.73
N PHE A 8 -19.98 -0.08 16.45
CA PHE A 8 -19.30 -1.38 16.60
C PHE A 8 -18.11 -1.52 15.65
N ILE A 9 -18.28 -1.17 14.37
CA ILE A 9 -17.21 -1.21 13.37
C ILE A 9 -16.06 -0.29 13.80
N THR A 10 -16.34 0.94 14.23
CA THR A 10 -15.33 1.90 14.69
C THR A 10 -14.60 1.41 15.96
N TRP A 11 -15.34 0.84 16.91
CA TRP A 11 -14.74 0.25 18.09
C TRP A 11 -13.85 -0.94 17.74
N PHE A 12 -14.32 -1.84 16.86
CA PHE A 12 -13.59 -3.03 16.45
C PHE A 12 -12.33 -2.69 15.66
N ASP A 13 -12.39 -1.68 14.79
CA ASP A 13 -11.22 -1.11 14.11
C ASP A 13 -10.17 -0.63 15.10
N GLY A 14 -10.56 0.15 16.11
CA GLY A 14 -9.68 0.62 17.18
C GLY A 14 -9.03 -0.50 17.99
N VAL A 15 -9.72 -1.65 18.15
CA VAL A 15 -9.16 -2.83 18.82
C VAL A 15 -8.16 -3.55 17.92
N VAL A 16 -8.50 -3.78 16.67
CA VAL A 16 -7.69 -4.60 15.74
C VAL A 16 -6.43 -3.86 15.29
N TRP A 17 -6.55 -2.54 14.98
CA TRP A 17 -5.42 -1.65 14.73
C TRP A 17 -4.83 -1.04 16.00
N GLY A 18 -5.15 -1.63 17.16
CA GLY A 18 -4.61 -1.20 18.44
C GLY A 18 -3.11 -1.48 18.60
N LEU A 19 -2.61 -1.11 19.77
CA LEU A 19 -1.19 -1.31 20.14
C LEU A 19 -0.67 -2.75 19.90
N PRO A 20 -1.44 -3.83 20.13
CA PRO A 20 -0.94 -5.19 19.93
C PRO A 20 -0.48 -5.48 18.48
N LEU A 21 -1.24 -5.06 17.47
CA LEU A 21 -0.85 -5.26 16.08
C LEU A 21 0.34 -4.39 15.70
N ILE A 22 0.34 -3.13 16.11
CA ILE A 22 1.44 -2.19 15.86
C ILE A 22 2.74 -2.71 16.46
N ILE A 23 2.69 -3.21 17.71
CA ILE A 23 3.85 -3.83 18.37
C ILE A 23 4.31 -5.06 17.61
N LEU A 24 3.40 -5.93 17.19
CA LEU A 24 3.74 -7.15 16.45
C LEU A 24 4.42 -6.85 15.11
N ILE A 25 3.92 -5.86 14.36
CA ILE A 25 4.52 -5.43 13.09
C ILE A 25 5.91 -4.85 13.31
N LEU A 26 6.05 -3.91 14.24
CA LEU A 26 7.35 -3.30 14.56
C LEU A 26 8.33 -4.33 15.10
N PHE A 27 7.90 -5.19 16.01
CA PHE A 27 8.73 -6.26 16.56
C PHE A 27 9.25 -7.17 15.45
N THR A 28 8.37 -7.60 14.53
CA THR A 28 8.76 -8.43 13.39
C THR A 28 9.81 -7.74 12.51
N GLY A 29 9.58 -6.46 12.19
CA GLY A 29 10.52 -5.67 11.38
C GLY A 29 11.87 -5.44 12.08
N ILE A 30 11.86 -5.11 13.37
CA ILE A 30 13.07 -4.92 14.18
C ILE A 30 13.83 -6.24 14.31
N LEU A 31 13.15 -7.35 14.61
CA LEU A 31 13.75 -8.67 14.72
C LEU A 31 14.44 -9.09 13.42
N LEU A 32 13.74 -8.94 12.29
CA LEU A 32 14.30 -9.26 10.97
C LEU A 32 15.48 -8.34 10.64
N THR A 33 15.37 -7.04 10.91
CA THR A 33 16.47 -6.08 10.72
C THR A 33 17.71 -6.47 11.51
N ALA A 34 17.55 -6.82 12.79
CA ALA A 34 18.66 -7.24 13.65
C ALA A 34 19.28 -8.57 13.18
N ARG A 35 18.45 -9.59 12.90
CA ARG A 35 18.91 -10.91 12.45
C ARG A 35 19.58 -10.91 11.06
N LEU A 36 19.21 -9.97 10.20
CA LEU A 36 19.78 -9.78 8.86
C LEU A 36 20.93 -8.76 8.84
N GLY A 37 21.30 -8.16 10.00
CA GLY A 37 22.42 -7.25 10.13
C GLY A 37 22.25 -5.96 9.32
N LEU A 38 21.09 -5.28 9.44
CA LEU A 38 20.76 -4.02 8.74
C LEU A 38 20.86 -4.18 7.20
N LEU A 39 20.37 -5.29 6.67
CA LEU A 39 20.43 -5.65 5.24
C LEU A 39 19.89 -4.49 4.35
N GLN A 40 18.86 -3.81 4.77
CA GLN A 40 18.25 -2.70 4.03
C GLN A 40 19.18 -1.49 3.84
N LEU A 41 20.17 -1.29 4.71
CA LEU A 41 21.21 -0.27 4.51
C LEU A 41 22.38 -0.82 3.68
N ARG A 42 22.85 -2.01 4.03
CA ARG A 42 24.05 -2.61 3.43
C ARG A 42 23.86 -2.99 1.96
N HIS A 43 22.66 -3.38 1.58
CA HIS A 43 22.37 -3.93 0.26
C HIS A 43 21.32 -3.17 -0.55
N LEU A 44 20.95 -1.94 -0.16
CA LEU A 44 19.98 -1.12 -0.90
C LEU A 44 20.43 -0.86 -2.34
N GLY A 45 21.69 -0.50 -2.55
CA GLY A 45 22.23 -0.27 -3.89
C GLY A 45 22.16 -1.51 -4.79
N LYS A 46 22.38 -2.71 -4.23
CA LYS A 46 22.21 -3.99 -4.96
C LYS A 46 20.74 -4.26 -5.26
N ALA A 47 19.87 -4.00 -4.31
CA ALA A 47 18.43 -4.15 -4.46
C ALA A 47 17.91 -3.29 -5.62
N LEU A 48 18.30 -2.01 -5.69
CA LEU A 48 17.97 -1.10 -6.79
C LEU A 48 18.54 -1.58 -8.14
N LYS A 49 19.76 -2.15 -8.14
CA LYS A 49 20.35 -2.74 -9.35
C LYS A 49 19.55 -3.96 -9.82
N PHE A 50 19.14 -4.85 -8.91
CA PHE A 50 18.36 -6.04 -9.24
C PHE A 50 16.93 -5.71 -9.68
N MET A 51 16.38 -4.59 -9.23
CA MET A 51 15.10 -4.09 -9.69
C MET A 51 15.08 -3.86 -11.21
N VAL A 52 16.15 -3.29 -11.75
CA VAL A 52 16.25 -2.95 -13.18
C VAL A 52 16.80 -4.10 -14.02
N LYS A 53 17.69 -4.91 -13.45
CA LYS A 53 18.33 -6.03 -14.17
C LYS A 53 17.56 -7.31 -13.97
N ASN A 54 16.83 -7.76 -15.00
CA ASN A 54 16.14 -9.05 -14.99
C ASN A 54 17.13 -10.23 -14.93
N GLU A 55 16.66 -11.36 -14.41
CA GLU A 55 17.38 -12.63 -14.41
C GLU A 55 16.91 -13.46 -15.60
N GLU A 56 17.86 -14.04 -16.36
CA GLU A 56 17.54 -14.91 -17.48
C GLU A 56 17.31 -16.36 -17.03
N GLY A 57 16.30 -17.01 -17.61
CA GLY A 57 16.05 -18.44 -17.44
C GLY A 57 15.49 -18.83 -16.06
N GLY A 58 14.86 -17.93 -15.34
CA GLY A 58 14.07 -18.25 -14.13
C GLY A 58 12.65 -18.67 -14.50
N ASP A 59 12.06 -19.58 -13.72
CA ASP A 59 10.65 -19.93 -13.83
C ASP A 59 9.80 -18.80 -13.23
N GLY A 60 8.63 -18.53 -13.83
CA GLY A 60 7.69 -17.49 -13.38
C GLY A 60 6.79 -17.00 -14.51
N GLU A 61 5.75 -16.25 -14.17
CA GLU A 61 4.77 -15.74 -15.13
C GLU A 61 5.15 -14.36 -15.71
N VAL A 62 5.92 -13.57 -14.94
CA VAL A 62 6.31 -12.19 -15.30
C VAL A 62 7.76 -11.92 -14.89
N THR A 63 8.41 -10.94 -15.53
CA THR A 63 9.77 -10.52 -15.14
C THR A 63 9.82 -10.03 -13.68
N SER A 64 10.99 -10.05 -13.03
CA SER A 64 11.15 -9.51 -11.67
C SER A 64 10.72 -8.03 -11.58
N PHE A 65 11.01 -7.24 -12.62
CA PHE A 65 10.53 -5.86 -12.73
C PHE A 65 9.00 -5.80 -12.88
N GLY A 66 8.41 -6.69 -13.67
CA GLY A 66 6.95 -6.79 -13.81
C GLY A 66 6.26 -7.16 -12.51
N ALA A 67 6.81 -8.12 -11.77
CA ALA A 67 6.30 -8.49 -10.45
C ALA A 67 6.41 -7.32 -9.44
N LEU A 68 7.53 -6.58 -9.46
CA LEU A 68 7.69 -5.38 -8.64
C LEU A 68 6.69 -4.29 -9.04
N CYS A 69 6.53 -4.01 -10.34
CA CYS A 69 5.55 -3.02 -10.78
C CYS A 69 4.12 -3.42 -10.41
N THR A 70 3.79 -4.71 -10.45
CA THR A 70 2.48 -5.21 -9.97
C THR A 70 2.35 -5.02 -8.46
N ALA A 71 3.41 -5.28 -7.68
CA ALA A 71 3.40 -5.02 -6.25
C ALA A 71 3.31 -3.50 -5.94
N LEU A 72 4.07 -2.67 -6.65
CA LEU A 72 4.00 -1.22 -6.52
C LEU A 72 2.66 -0.64 -6.98
N SER A 73 2.03 -1.24 -7.99
CA SER A 73 0.69 -0.82 -8.40
C SER A 73 -0.34 -1.01 -7.28
N ALA A 74 -0.22 -2.07 -6.50
CA ALA A 74 -1.08 -2.32 -5.36
C ALA A 74 -0.80 -1.38 -4.16
N THR A 75 0.46 -0.97 -3.97
CA THR A 75 0.90 -0.18 -2.81
C THR A 75 0.82 1.33 -3.05
N ILE A 76 1.26 1.82 -4.23
CA ILE A 76 1.23 3.26 -4.55
C ILE A 76 -0.19 3.67 -4.94
N GLY A 77 -0.95 4.17 -3.97
CA GLY A 77 -2.36 4.50 -4.10
C GLY A 77 -2.78 5.76 -3.34
N THR A 78 -4.04 5.77 -2.91
CA THR A 78 -4.56 6.86 -2.06
C THR A 78 -3.79 6.98 -0.75
N GLY A 79 -3.16 5.90 -0.26
CA GLY A 79 -2.34 5.90 0.96
C GLY A 79 -1.23 6.93 0.92
N ASN A 80 -0.54 7.07 -0.22
CA ASN A 80 0.60 7.97 -0.39
C ASN A 80 0.23 9.46 -0.41
N ILE A 81 -1.00 9.79 -0.77
CA ILE A 81 -1.49 11.18 -0.90
C ILE A 81 -2.46 11.49 0.23
N VAL A 82 -3.60 10.80 0.27
CA VAL A 82 -4.67 11.01 1.25
C VAL A 82 -4.29 10.43 2.62
N GLY A 83 -3.67 9.23 2.65
CA GLY A 83 -3.26 8.56 3.88
C GLY A 83 -2.22 9.36 4.65
N VAL A 84 -1.21 9.90 3.98
CA VAL A 84 -0.19 10.78 4.59
C VAL A 84 -0.83 12.05 5.14
N ALA A 85 -1.70 12.70 4.36
CA ALA A 85 -2.40 13.91 4.78
C ALA A 85 -3.25 13.66 6.03
N THR A 86 -4.02 12.56 6.06
CA THR A 86 -4.85 12.20 7.22
C THR A 86 -4.01 11.82 8.44
N ALA A 87 -2.85 11.17 8.25
CA ALA A 87 -1.94 10.87 9.35
C ALA A 87 -1.41 12.15 10.01
N ILE A 88 -0.97 13.11 9.18
CA ILE A 88 -0.44 14.40 9.66
C ILE A 88 -1.56 15.25 10.29
N ALA A 89 -2.75 15.29 9.70
CA ALA A 89 -3.89 16.01 10.27
C ALA A 89 -4.29 15.48 11.65
N ALA A 90 -4.30 14.15 11.83
CA ALA A 90 -4.71 13.52 13.07
C ALA A 90 -3.59 13.43 14.13
N GLY A 91 -2.34 13.22 13.71
CA GLY A 91 -1.19 12.99 14.59
C GLY A 91 -0.16 14.12 14.61
N GLY A 92 -0.41 15.21 13.88
CA GLY A 92 0.58 16.28 13.66
C GLY A 92 1.71 15.87 12.72
N PRO A 93 2.63 16.80 12.41
CA PRO A 93 3.80 16.54 11.56
C PRO A 93 4.67 15.35 11.99
N GLY A 94 4.68 15.03 13.30
CA GLY A 94 5.40 13.89 13.87
C GLY A 94 4.93 12.52 13.37
N ALA A 95 3.71 12.42 12.84
CA ALA A 95 3.21 11.20 12.22
C ALA A 95 4.08 10.78 11.03
N LEU A 96 4.60 11.74 10.24
CA LEU A 96 5.52 11.45 9.15
C LEU A 96 6.82 10.80 9.64
N PHE A 97 7.39 11.27 10.75
CA PHE A 97 8.59 10.66 11.34
C PHE A 97 8.35 9.17 11.65
N TRP A 98 7.26 8.86 12.34
CA TRP A 98 6.93 7.48 12.70
C TRP A 98 6.58 6.60 11.49
N MET A 99 6.01 7.19 10.44
CA MET A 99 5.77 6.52 9.16
C MET A 99 7.10 6.09 8.52
N ILE A 100 8.11 6.97 8.49
CA ILE A 100 9.45 6.69 7.95
C ILE A 100 10.15 5.61 8.80
N VAL A 101 10.07 5.70 10.13
CA VAL A 101 10.65 4.69 11.04
C VAL A 101 10.02 3.31 10.82
N ALA A 102 8.69 3.25 10.71
CA ALA A 102 8.00 2.00 10.42
C ALA A 102 8.40 1.43 9.05
N ALA A 103 8.51 2.26 8.03
CA ALA A 103 8.94 1.84 6.70
C ALA A 103 10.38 1.32 6.69
N PHE A 104 11.29 1.93 7.43
CA PHE A 104 12.67 1.45 7.57
C PHE A 104 12.73 0.00 8.06
N PHE A 105 11.99 -0.34 9.12
CA PHE A 105 11.89 -1.72 9.59
C PHE A 105 11.04 -2.59 8.66
N GLY A 106 10.02 -2.02 8.05
CA GLY A 106 9.18 -2.65 7.05
C GLY A 106 9.93 -3.14 5.81
N MET A 107 11.03 -2.49 5.42
CA MET A 107 11.90 -2.95 4.34
C MET A 107 12.45 -4.36 4.59
N ALA A 108 12.88 -4.66 5.82
CA ALA A 108 13.35 -6.00 6.19
C ALA A 108 12.21 -7.02 6.19
N THR A 109 11.00 -6.60 6.56
CA THR A 109 9.78 -7.42 6.48
C THR A 109 9.45 -7.76 5.04
N LYS A 110 9.40 -6.77 4.14
CA LYS A 110 9.19 -6.98 2.69
C LYS A 110 10.24 -7.88 2.06
N TYR A 111 11.50 -7.73 2.48
CA TYR A 111 12.56 -8.63 2.08
C TYR A 111 12.24 -10.09 2.40
N ALA A 112 11.87 -10.36 3.65
CA ALA A 112 11.52 -11.70 4.11
C ALA A 112 10.30 -12.26 3.37
N GLU A 113 9.27 -11.44 3.18
CA GLU A 113 8.05 -11.77 2.41
C GLU A 113 8.39 -12.19 0.98
N GLY A 114 9.17 -11.38 0.26
CA GLY A 114 9.57 -11.68 -1.12
C GLY A 114 10.44 -12.92 -1.25
N LEU A 115 11.36 -13.14 -0.31
CA LEU A 115 12.20 -14.34 -0.25
C LEU A 115 11.36 -15.60 -0.04
N LEU A 116 10.48 -15.59 0.95
CA LEU A 116 9.62 -16.75 1.29
C LEU A 116 8.63 -17.05 0.15
N ALA A 117 8.14 -16.03 -0.54
CA ALA A 117 7.24 -16.17 -1.69
C ALA A 117 7.87 -17.03 -2.80
N ILE A 118 9.14 -16.80 -3.12
CA ILE A 118 9.85 -17.59 -4.13
C ILE A 118 10.25 -18.98 -3.59
N LYS A 119 10.71 -19.04 -2.34
CA LYS A 119 11.18 -20.30 -1.75
C LYS A 119 10.10 -21.36 -1.65
N TYR A 120 8.88 -20.97 -1.34
CA TYR A 120 7.78 -21.91 -1.05
C TYR A 120 6.68 -21.91 -2.11
N ARG A 121 6.88 -21.21 -3.24
CA ARG A 121 5.96 -21.32 -4.38
C ARG A 121 6.03 -22.69 -5.02
N THR A 122 4.96 -23.07 -5.67
CA THR A 122 4.89 -24.24 -6.54
C THR A 122 4.49 -23.77 -7.95
N ILE A 123 4.99 -24.45 -8.96
CA ILE A 123 4.66 -24.16 -10.36
C ILE A 123 4.01 -25.42 -10.90
N ASP A 124 2.84 -25.26 -11.49
CA ASP A 124 2.12 -26.39 -12.05
C ASP A 124 2.65 -26.78 -13.46
N LYS A 125 2.08 -27.84 -14.03
CA LYS A 125 2.47 -28.35 -15.35
C LYS A 125 2.21 -27.38 -16.50
N GLU A 126 1.32 -26.42 -16.29
CA GLU A 126 0.94 -25.40 -17.26
C GLU A 126 1.80 -24.13 -17.11
N GLY A 127 2.75 -24.11 -16.17
CA GLY A 127 3.62 -22.96 -15.86
C GLY A 127 2.96 -21.91 -14.98
N HIS A 128 1.77 -22.19 -14.43
CA HIS A 128 1.06 -21.30 -13.54
C HIS A 128 1.70 -21.30 -12.14
N VAL A 129 1.97 -20.11 -11.61
CA VAL A 129 2.62 -19.94 -10.32
C VAL A 129 1.61 -19.93 -9.19
N LEU A 130 1.85 -20.80 -8.21
CA LEU A 130 1.08 -20.94 -6.98
C LEU A 130 1.94 -20.49 -5.80
N GLY A 131 1.79 -19.25 -5.37
CA GLY A 131 2.65 -18.67 -4.35
C GLY A 131 1.95 -17.58 -3.54
N GLY A 132 2.63 -17.09 -2.51
CA GLY A 132 2.13 -16.10 -1.58
C GLY A 132 2.09 -16.61 -0.14
N PRO A 133 1.55 -15.82 0.82
CA PRO A 133 1.58 -16.17 2.24
C PRO A 133 0.92 -17.50 2.56
N PHE A 134 -0.19 -17.80 1.95
CA PHE A 134 -0.90 -19.07 2.19
C PHE A 134 -0.04 -20.28 1.80
N TYR A 135 0.85 -20.16 0.80
CA TYR A 135 1.77 -21.24 0.44
C TYR A 135 2.97 -21.34 1.38
N TYR A 136 3.61 -20.24 1.80
CA TYR A 136 4.69 -20.37 2.76
C TYR A 136 4.21 -20.71 4.18
N ILE A 137 2.95 -20.39 4.54
CA ILE A 137 2.34 -20.88 5.76
C ILE A 137 2.15 -22.43 5.65
N GLU A 138 1.53 -22.92 4.58
CA GLU A 138 1.24 -24.35 4.42
C GLU A 138 2.51 -25.19 4.16
N ASN A 139 3.39 -24.73 3.27
CA ASN A 139 4.58 -25.48 2.86
C ASN A 139 5.79 -25.21 3.78
N GLY A 140 5.90 -24.04 4.37
CA GLY A 140 7.03 -23.65 5.21
C GLY A 140 6.83 -24.01 6.69
N MET A 141 5.64 -23.77 7.24
CA MET A 141 5.33 -24.11 8.64
C MET A 141 4.76 -25.54 8.78
N GLY A 142 4.26 -26.11 7.68
CA GLY A 142 3.70 -27.47 7.64
C GLY A 142 2.18 -27.49 7.46
N LYS A 143 1.66 -28.63 6.98
CA LYS A 143 0.24 -28.80 6.61
C LYS A 143 -0.73 -28.58 7.76
N GLN A 144 -0.32 -28.74 9.02
CA GLN A 144 -1.12 -28.47 10.20
C GLN A 144 -1.52 -26.99 10.32
N TRP A 145 -0.79 -26.08 9.66
CA TRP A 145 -1.08 -24.64 9.65
C TRP A 145 -1.97 -24.17 8.48
N ARG A 146 -2.52 -25.13 7.72
CA ARG A 146 -3.41 -24.82 6.58
C ARG A 146 -4.64 -23.98 6.97
N TRP A 147 -5.13 -24.12 8.20
CA TRP A 147 -6.21 -23.29 8.71
C TRP A 147 -5.82 -21.80 8.77
N LEU A 148 -4.59 -21.51 9.19
CA LEU A 148 -4.06 -20.13 9.24
C LEU A 148 -3.89 -19.57 7.83
N ALA A 149 -3.42 -20.37 6.88
CA ALA A 149 -3.34 -20.00 5.47
C ALA A 149 -4.71 -19.66 4.86
N LYS A 150 -5.76 -20.42 5.21
CA LYS A 150 -7.13 -20.13 4.79
C LYS A 150 -7.70 -18.86 5.40
N ILE A 151 -7.38 -18.56 6.67
CA ILE A 151 -7.75 -17.29 7.31
C ILE A 151 -7.12 -16.11 6.55
N PHE A 152 -5.82 -16.20 6.27
CA PHE A 152 -5.14 -15.19 5.46
C PHE A 152 -5.84 -14.98 4.11
N ALA A 153 -6.08 -16.06 3.37
CA ALA A 153 -6.67 -16.00 2.04
C ALA A 153 -8.12 -15.45 2.06
N PHE A 154 -8.90 -15.77 3.08
CA PHE A 154 -10.25 -15.22 3.26
C PHE A 154 -10.22 -13.69 3.44
N PHE A 155 -9.40 -13.21 4.37
CA PHE A 155 -9.29 -11.78 4.59
C PHE A 155 -8.62 -11.07 3.41
N GLY A 156 -7.64 -11.68 2.76
CA GLY A 156 -7.01 -11.14 1.55
C GLY A 156 -7.99 -10.95 0.38
N ALA A 157 -8.88 -11.91 0.15
CA ALA A 157 -9.95 -11.75 -0.83
C ALA A 157 -10.92 -10.62 -0.45
N GLY A 158 -11.24 -10.49 0.84
CA GLY A 158 -12.09 -9.43 1.36
C GLY A 158 -11.46 -8.03 1.28
N VAL A 159 -10.15 -7.91 1.54
CA VAL A 159 -9.40 -6.65 1.35
C VAL A 159 -9.48 -6.18 -0.10
N GLY A 160 -9.36 -7.08 -1.06
CA GLY A 160 -9.55 -6.76 -2.47
C GLY A 160 -10.94 -6.18 -2.73
N LEU A 161 -12.00 -6.87 -2.31
CA LEU A 161 -13.39 -6.48 -2.61
C LEU A 161 -13.88 -5.23 -1.87
N PHE A 162 -13.58 -5.10 -0.58
CA PHE A 162 -14.22 -4.13 0.31
C PHE A 162 -13.24 -3.17 0.98
N GLY A 163 -11.95 -3.38 0.82
CA GLY A 163 -10.91 -2.67 1.55
C GLY A 163 -10.07 -1.75 0.68
N ILE A 164 -8.76 -1.83 0.92
CA ILE A 164 -7.74 -1.02 0.25
C ILE A 164 -7.72 -1.22 -1.26
N GLY A 165 -8.19 -2.39 -1.75
CA GLY A 165 -8.19 -2.74 -3.17
C GLY A 165 -9.21 -1.99 -4.00
N THR A 166 -10.39 -1.67 -3.43
CA THR A 166 -11.49 -1.05 -4.20
C THR A 166 -12.02 0.21 -3.56
N PHE A 167 -12.74 0.09 -2.44
CA PHE A 167 -13.55 1.17 -1.89
C PHE A 167 -12.75 2.43 -1.56
N THR A 168 -11.57 2.30 -0.92
CA THR A 168 -10.74 3.44 -0.58
C THR A 168 -10.18 4.14 -1.80
N GLN A 169 -9.80 3.37 -2.83
CA GLN A 169 -9.23 3.91 -4.06
C GLN A 169 -10.29 4.63 -4.89
N VAL A 170 -11.42 3.98 -5.11
CA VAL A 170 -12.50 4.55 -5.94
C VAL A 170 -13.11 5.78 -5.27
N ASN A 171 -13.25 5.76 -3.93
CA ASN A 171 -13.70 6.91 -3.16
C ASN A 171 -12.69 8.06 -3.25
N GLY A 172 -11.38 7.77 -3.19
CA GLY A 172 -10.32 8.75 -3.39
C GLY A 172 -10.36 9.40 -4.77
N ILE A 173 -10.53 8.61 -5.85
CA ILE A 173 -10.69 9.12 -7.22
C ILE A 173 -11.93 10.01 -7.31
N ALA A 174 -13.07 9.52 -6.83
CA ALA A 174 -14.32 10.25 -6.89
C ALA A 174 -14.21 11.60 -6.17
N SER A 175 -13.60 11.62 -4.97
CA SER A 175 -13.37 12.85 -4.21
C SER A 175 -12.46 13.82 -4.95
N ALA A 176 -11.34 13.35 -5.52
CA ALA A 176 -10.41 14.20 -6.24
C ALA A 176 -11.03 14.80 -7.52
N VAL A 177 -11.75 13.99 -8.30
CA VAL A 177 -12.42 14.42 -9.53
C VAL A 177 -13.54 15.40 -9.20
N THR A 178 -14.33 15.14 -8.17
CA THR A 178 -15.41 16.05 -7.73
C THR A 178 -14.84 17.38 -7.25
N ASN A 179 -13.80 17.37 -6.42
CA ASN A 179 -13.17 18.60 -5.93
C ASN A 179 -12.57 19.44 -7.06
N PHE A 180 -12.21 18.83 -8.19
CA PHE A 180 -11.67 19.55 -9.33
C PHE A 180 -12.73 20.04 -10.31
N PHE A 181 -13.71 19.20 -10.69
CA PHE A 181 -14.68 19.50 -11.76
C PHE A 181 -16.01 20.07 -11.22
N ASP A 182 -16.37 19.82 -9.98
CA ASP A 182 -17.63 20.23 -9.37
C ASP A 182 -17.47 20.51 -7.86
N PRO A 183 -16.55 21.46 -7.50
CA PRO A 183 -16.21 21.76 -6.10
C PRO A 183 -17.42 22.18 -5.26
N ASP A 184 -18.34 22.92 -5.86
CA ASP A 184 -19.55 23.41 -5.21
C ASP A 184 -20.71 22.40 -5.24
N LYS A 185 -20.52 21.22 -5.88
CA LYS A 185 -21.54 20.20 -6.10
C LYS A 185 -22.82 20.78 -6.71
N ALA A 186 -22.66 21.72 -7.65
CA ALA A 186 -23.75 22.45 -8.27
C ALA A 186 -24.64 21.55 -9.15
N HIS A 187 -24.10 20.51 -9.73
CA HIS A 187 -24.82 19.58 -10.59
C HIS A 187 -24.86 18.19 -9.96
N THR A 188 -26.06 17.77 -9.57
CA THR A 188 -26.26 16.49 -8.87
C THR A 188 -27.12 15.52 -9.67
N VAL A 189 -26.85 14.24 -9.48
CA VAL A 189 -27.60 13.09 -10.04
C VAL A 189 -28.17 12.30 -8.87
N ALA A 190 -29.46 11.97 -8.93
CA ALA A 190 -30.12 11.14 -7.92
C ALA A 190 -29.87 9.66 -8.26
N LEU A 191 -29.22 8.92 -7.37
CA LEU A 191 -28.93 7.50 -7.47
C LEU A 191 -29.08 6.83 -6.11
N PHE A 192 -29.68 5.64 -6.07
CA PHE A 192 -29.85 4.85 -4.84
C PHE A 192 -30.49 5.60 -3.67
N GLY A 193 -31.40 6.56 -3.96
CA GLY A 193 -32.06 7.37 -2.94
C GLY A 193 -31.25 8.53 -2.35
N ASN A 194 -30.03 8.76 -2.86
CA ASN A 194 -29.16 9.88 -2.50
C ASN A 194 -28.79 10.71 -3.73
N THR A 195 -28.27 11.92 -3.49
CA THR A 195 -27.78 12.81 -4.55
C THR A 195 -26.26 12.84 -4.56
N TYR A 196 -25.68 12.66 -5.72
CA TYR A 196 -24.22 12.66 -5.94
C TYR A 196 -23.85 13.67 -7.02
N SER A 197 -22.64 14.23 -6.95
CA SER A 197 -22.12 15.05 -8.03
C SER A 197 -22.07 14.27 -9.34
N TRP A 198 -22.41 14.92 -10.45
CA TRP A 198 -22.29 14.33 -11.79
C TRP A 198 -20.86 13.83 -12.06
N ALA A 199 -19.84 14.59 -11.57
CA ALA A 199 -18.44 14.26 -11.73
C ALA A 199 -18.09 12.92 -11.07
N THR A 200 -18.66 12.62 -9.89
CA THR A 200 -18.54 11.31 -9.22
C THR A 200 -19.08 10.20 -10.11
N VAL A 201 -20.28 10.36 -10.67
CA VAL A 201 -20.95 9.31 -11.47
C VAL A 201 -20.20 9.02 -12.76
N VAL A 202 -19.79 10.07 -13.47
CA VAL A 202 -19.05 9.94 -14.72
C VAL A 202 -17.67 9.31 -14.50
N ALA A 203 -16.93 9.80 -13.50
CA ALA A 203 -15.61 9.25 -13.15
C ALA A 203 -15.71 7.76 -12.79
N CYS A 204 -16.73 7.39 -12.00
CA CYS A 204 -16.96 6.01 -11.61
C CYS A 204 -17.29 5.09 -12.80
N LEU A 205 -18.12 5.55 -13.73
CA LEU A 205 -18.46 4.79 -14.91
C LEU A 205 -17.22 4.54 -15.79
N ILE A 206 -16.44 5.59 -16.07
CA ILE A 206 -15.21 5.49 -16.85
C ILE A 206 -14.22 4.54 -16.15
N LEU A 207 -14.02 4.72 -14.84
CA LEU A 207 -13.13 3.87 -14.06
C LEU A 207 -13.53 2.41 -14.10
N THR A 208 -14.82 2.10 -13.93
CA THR A 208 -15.35 0.74 -13.95
C THR A 208 -15.10 0.07 -15.30
N VAL A 209 -15.31 0.79 -16.41
CA VAL A 209 -15.01 0.29 -17.76
C VAL A 209 -13.51 0.03 -17.92
N CYS A 210 -12.66 0.99 -17.54
CA CYS A 210 -11.20 0.85 -17.65
C CYS A 210 -10.68 -0.33 -16.83
N VAL A 211 -11.15 -0.47 -15.59
CA VAL A 211 -10.79 -1.60 -14.70
C VAL A 211 -11.23 -2.92 -15.32
N GLY A 212 -12.49 -3.01 -15.78
CA GLY A 212 -13.02 -4.22 -16.42
C GLY A 212 -12.20 -4.65 -17.63
N LEU A 213 -11.81 -3.72 -18.50
CA LEU A 213 -10.98 -4.01 -19.69
C LEU A 213 -9.60 -4.59 -19.33
N VAL A 214 -9.01 -4.19 -18.20
CA VAL A 214 -7.69 -4.69 -17.78
C VAL A 214 -7.83 -6.00 -17.01
N VAL A 215 -8.69 -6.05 -16.01
CA VAL A 215 -8.90 -7.19 -15.09
C VAL A 215 -9.30 -8.46 -15.84
N LEU A 216 -10.21 -8.35 -16.81
CA LEU A 216 -10.61 -9.49 -17.64
C LEU A 216 -9.46 -10.12 -18.45
N GLY A 217 -8.33 -9.41 -18.59
CA GLY A 217 -7.11 -9.92 -19.24
C GLY A 217 -6.13 -10.64 -18.30
N GLY A 218 -6.43 -10.71 -16.99
CA GLY A 218 -5.62 -11.40 -15.99
C GLY A 218 -4.24 -10.78 -15.73
N ILE A 219 -3.39 -11.51 -14.97
CA ILE A 219 -2.10 -11.02 -14.46
C ILE A 219 -1.17 -10.44 -15.53
N GLN A 220 -1.11 -11.06 -16.72
CA GLN A 220 -0.21 -10.59 -17.78
C GLN A 220 -0.58 -9.19 -18.26
N ARG A 221 -1.90 -8.90 -18.39
CA ARG A 221 -2.37 -7.59 -18.77
C ARG A 221 -2.18 -6.57 -17.64
N ILE A 222 -2.49 -6.96 -16.41
CA ILE A 222 -2.27 -6.14 -15.21
C ILE A 222 -0.79 -5.76 -15.09
N ALA A 223 0.13 -6.74 -15.18
CA ALA A 223 1.57 -6.49 -15.11
C ALA A 223 2.06 -5.57 -16.25
N LYS A 224 1.55 -5.76 -17.47
CA LYS A 224 1.93 -4.94 -18.63
C LYS A 224 1.47 -3.48 -18.46
N VAL A 225 0.26 -3.25 -17.96
CA VAL A 225 -0.24 -1.91 -17.66
C VAL A 225 0.56 -1.29 -16.52
N SER A 226 0.80 -2.05 -15.43
CA SER A 226 1.57 -1.59 -14.27
C SER A 226 3.01 -1.21 -14.63
N GLN A 227 3.69 -1.96 -15.51
CA GLN A 227 5.06 -1.65 -15.95
C GLN A 227 5.18 -0.31 -16.67
N ILE A 228 4.10 0.19 -17.27
CA ILE A 228 4.07 1.48 -17.96
C ILE A 228 3.60 2.59 -17.00
N VAL A 229 2.47 2.36 -16.33
CA VAL A 229 1.81 3.40 -15.54
C VAL A 229 2.55 3.68 -14.24
N VAL A 230 3.04 2.66 -13.54
CA VAL A 230 3.68 2.85 -12.22
C VAL A 230 4.95 3.71 -12.27
N PRO A 231 5.93 3.45 -13.15
CA PRO A 231 7.09 4.33 -13.26
C PRO A 231 6.71 5.75 -13.67
N PHE A 232 5.78 5.89 -14.62
CA PHE A 232 5.32 7.20 -15.09
C PHE A 232 4.69 8.01 -13.95
N MET A 233 3.74 7.44 -13.23
CA MET A 233 3.03 8.14 -12.15
C MET A 233 3.97 8.48 -10.99
N ALA A 234 4.89 7.57 -10.62
CA ALA A 234 5.84 7.80 -9.55
C ALA A 234 6.82 8.94 -9.90
N VAL A 235 7.36 8.94 -11.11
CA VAL A 235 8.27 10.01 -11.58
C VAL A 235 7.54 11.35 -11.65
N LEU A 236 6.32 11.38 -12.21
CA LEU A 236 5.51 12.59 -12.29
C LEU A 236 5.25 13.18 -10.90
N TYR A 237 4.79 12.36 -9.97
CA TYR A 237 4.48 12.81 -8.61
C TYR A 237 5.72 13.31 -7.86
N VAL A 238 6.79 12.52 -7.90
CA VAL A 238 8.06 12.90 -7.24
C VAL A 238 8.63 14.19 -7.85
N ALA A 239 8.55 14.38 -9.18
CA ALA A 239 8.99 15.59 -9.83
C ALA A 239 8.21 16.82 -9.35
N LEU A 240 6.86 16.73 -9.27
CA LEU A 240 6.02 17.82 -8.75
C LEU A 240 6.34 18.15 -7.29
N ALA A 241 6.48 17.12 -6.45
CA ALA A 241 6.83 17.32 -5.04
C ALA A 241 8.25 17.86 -4.86
N LEU A 242 9.22 17.47 -5.70
CA LEU A 242 10.57 18.04 -5.72
C LEU A 242 10.56 19.52 -6.12
N ILE A 243 9.70 19.92 -7.07
CA ILE A 243 9.53 21.34 -7.40
C ILE A 243 9.08 22.12 -6.17
N ILE A 244 8.10 21.60 -5.39
CA ILE A 244 7.67 22.24 -4.13
C ILE A 244 8.85 22.38 -3.17
N VAL A 245 9.63 21.31 -2.97
CA VAL A 245 10.79 21.33 -2.06
C VAL A 245 11.86 22.33 -2.52
N ILE A 246 12.18 22.36 -3.80
CA ILE A 246 13.22 23.22 -4.37
C ILE A 246 12.78 24.70 -4.33
N THR A 247 11.56 25.01 -4.71
CA THR A 247 11.03 26.39 -4.70
C THR A 247 10.87 26.94 -3.28
N ASN A 248 10.72 26.06 -2.29
CA ASN A 248 10.59 26.43 -0.88
C ASN A 248 11.78 25.93 -0.03
N ILE A 249 12.97 25.87 -0.61
CA ILE A 249 14.15 25.25 0.02
C ILE A 249 14.51 25.85 1.39
N THR A 250 14.26 27.14 1.59
CA THR A 250 14.51 27.85 2.84
C THR A 250 13.60 27.39 3.99
N ALA A 251 12.41 26.84 3.69
CA ALA A 251 11.48 26.31 4.68
C ALA A 251 11.80 24.85 5.08
N VAL A 252 12.59 24.14 4.27
CA VAL A 252 12.90 22.71 4.48
C VAL A 252 13.54 22.43 5.85
N PRO A 253 14.57 23.18 6.31
CA PRO A 253 15.17 22.93 7.63
C PRO A 253 14.16 23.08 8.78
N ALA A 254 13.32 24.10 8.73
CA ALA A 254 12.26 24.34 9.72
C ALA A 254 11.22 23.21 9.71
N ALA A 255 10.82 22.75 8.52
CA ALA A 255 9.89 21.63 8.36
C ALA A 255 10.47 20.34 8.96
N ILE A 256 11.73 20.00 8.71
CA ILE A 256 12.39 18.82 9.30
C ILE A 256 12.43 18.92 10.83
N VAL A 257 12.81 20.09 11.38
CA VAL A 257 12.79 20.31 12.83
C VAL A 257 11.39 20.15 13.41
N THR A 258 10.36 20.66 12.71
CA THR A 258 8.95 20.52 13.11
C THR A 258 8.53 19.06 13.13
N ILE A 259 8.85 18.28 12.09
CA ILE A 259 8.55 16.85 11.99
C ILE A 259 9.20 16.09 13.16
N VAL A 260 10.49 16.30 13.40
CA VAL A 260 11.23 15.59 14.46
C VAL A 260 10.74 16.02 15.85
N LYS A 261 10.60 17.31 16.12
CA LYS A 261 10.07 17.78 17.41
C LYS A 261 8.67 17.26 17.68
N SER A 262 7.75 17.36 16.72
CA SER A 262 6.37 16.90 16.85
C SER A 262 6.27 15.39 17.07
N ALA A 263 7.26 14.60 16.66
CA ALA A 263 7.28 13.16 16.90
C ALA A 263 7.48 12.79 18.38
N PHE A 264 8.12 13.65 19.18
CA PHE A 264 8.48 13.39 20.58
C PHE A 264 7.87 14.38 21.57
N THR A 265 7.43 15.56 21.09
CA THR A 265 6.78 16.57 21.92
C THR A 265 5.35 16.72 21.45
N GLY A 266 4.38 16.29 22.24
CA GLY A 266 2.98 16.42 21.87
C GLY A 266 2.56 17.89 21.68
N SER A 267 1.79 18.18 20.60
CA SER A 267 1.12 19.45 20.46
C SER A 267 -0.05 19.54 21.46
N ALA A 268 -0.23 20.68 22.09
CA ALA A 268 -1.15 20.90 23.22
C ALA A 268 -2.67 20.75 22.91
N LEU A 269 -3.04 20.31 21.71
CA LEU A 269 -4.42 20.16 21.26
C LEU A 269 -5.15 18.89 21.72
N ALA A 270 -4.40 17.89 22.26
CA ALA A 270 -4.99 16.61 22.68
C ALA A 270 -4.38 16.11 24.02
N GLY A 271 -4.76 16.69 25.14
CA GLY A 271 -4.73 16.02 26.45
C GLY A 271 -3.37 15.51 26.99
N GLY A 272 -2.29 16.31 26.86
CA GLY A 272 -1.00 16.02 27.53
C GLY A 272 0.08 15.44 26.60
N ALA A 273 1.36 15.75 26.90
CA ALA A 273 2.52 15.47 26.01
C ALA A 273 2.70 13.98 25.63
N MET A 274 2.41 13.04 26.52
CA MET A 274 2.53 11.59 26.21
C MET A 274 1.39 11.07 25.32
N GLY A 275 0.16 11.58 25.50
CA GLY A 275 -0.97 11.16 24.69
C GLY A 275 -0.79 11.53 23.22
N THR A 276 -0.23 12.69 22.93
CA THR A 276 -0.02 13.17 21.54
C THR A 276 1.12 12.44 20.84
N MET A 277 2.18 12.07 21.51
CA MET A 277 3.25 11.23 20.94
C MET A 277 2.71 9.85 20.53
N VAL A 278 1.90 9.22 21.35
CA VAL A 278 1.28 7.91 21.06
C VAL A 278 0.35 8.04 19.84
N VAL A 279 -0.44 9.11 19.77
CA VAL A 279 -1.32 9.35 18.61
C VAL A 279 -0.51 9.56 17.34
N ALA A 280 0.54 10.39 17.35
CA ALA A 280 1.42 10.59 16.20
C ALA A 280 2.04 9.26 15.72
N MET A 281 2.53 8.47 16.67
CA MET A 281 3.10 7.15 16.40
C MET A 281 2.07 6.20 15.80
N GLN A 282 0.89 6.06 16.42
CA GLN A 282 -0.17 5.18 15.94
C GLN A 282 -0.64 5.57 14.52
N LYS A 283 -0.93 6.86 14.32
CA LYS A 283 -1.43 7.35 13.02
C LYS A 283 -0.34 7.25 11.94
N GLY A 284 0.90 7.59 12.26
CA GLY A 284 2.03 7.46 11.33
C GLY A 284 2.29 6.02 10.92
N ILE A 285 2.38 5.11 11.89
CA ILE A 285 2.65 3.69 11.63
C ILE A 285 1.48 3.05 10.87
N ALA A 286 0.24 3.26 11.32
CA ALA A 286 -0.94 2.65 10.68
C ALA A 286 -1.07 3.09 9.21
N ARG A 287 -0.96 4.39 8.92
CA ARG A 287 -1.05 4.90 7.54
C ARG A 287 0.20 4.57 6.70
N GLY A 288 1.37 4.46 7.31
CA GLY A 288 2.58 3.97 6.65
C GLY A 288 2.42 2.52 6.20
N ILE A 289 1.93 1.64 7.07
CA ILE A 289 1.67 0.23 6.75
C ILE A 289 0.55 0.10 5.74
N PHE A 290 -0.50 0.90 5.86
CA PHE A 290 -1.58 0.97 4.86
C PHE A 290 -1.04 1.30 3.46
N SER A 291 -0.05 2.19 3.35
CA SER A 291 0.58 2.58 2.09
C SER A 291 1.51 1.49 1.56
N ASN A 292 2.54 1.09 2.32
CA ASN A 292 3.58 0.18 1.83
C ASN A 292 3.29 -1.31 2.01
N GLU A 293 2.22 -1.67 2.74
CA GLU A 293 1.76 -3.04 2.98
C GLU A 293 2.82 -3.97 3.62
N SER A 294 3.84 -3.43 4.31
CA SER A 294 4.86 -4.25 4.96
C SER A 294 4.29 -5.02 6.16
N GLY A 295 4.34 -6.33 6.10
CA GLY A 295 3.77 -7.21 7.12
C GLY A 295 2.33 -7.60 6.87
N LEU A 296 1.65 -7.04 5.88
CA LEU A 296 0.29 -7.45 5.49
C LEU A 296 0.30 -8.77 4.69
N GLY A 297 1.39 -9.11 4.00
CA GLY A 297 1.49 -10.34 3.22
C GLY A 297 0.88 -10.26 1.83
N SER A 298 0.44 -9.09 1.36
CA SER A 298 -0.14 -8.91 0.03
C SER A 298 0.91 -8.96 -1.08
N ALA A 299 1.99 -8.19 -0.98
CA ALA A 299 3.04 -8.12 -1.99
C ALA A 299 3.73 -9.46 -2.33
N PRO A 300 3.93 -10.42 -1.40
CA PRO A 300 4.43 -11.75 -1.73
C PRO A 300 3.61 -12.49 -2.79
N ILE A 301 2.34 -12.16 -2.96
CA ILE A 301 1.47 -12.77 -3.98
C ILE A 301 1.97 -12.40 -5.38
N ALA A 302 2.29 -11.12 -5.62
CA ALA A 302 2.90 -10.69 -6.88
C ALA A 302 4.36 -11.14 -6.99
N ALA A 303 5.13 -11.06 -5.91
CA ALA A 303 6.53 -11.48 -5.88
C ALA A 303 6.72 -12.95 -6.28
N ALA A 304 5.77 -13.83 -5.91
CA ALA A 304 5.80 -15.24 -6.28
C ALA A 304 5.78 -15.47 -7.79
N ALA A 305 5.13 -14.60 -8.57
CA ALA A 305 5.03 -14.71 -10.03
C ALA A 305 6.34 -14.31 -10.76
N ALA A 306 7.34 -13.76 -10.06
CA ALA A 306 8.58 -13.28 -10.67
C ALA A 306 9.43 -14.41 -11.28
N GLN A 307 9.97 -14.15 -12.47
CA GLN A 307 10.95 -15.03 -13.12
C GLN A 307 12.31 -14.88 -12.44
N THR A 308 12.58 -15.77 -11.48
CA THR A 308 13.87 -15.81 -10.76
C THR A 308 14.12 -17.20 -10.20
N LYS A 309 15.41 -17.56 -10.11
CA LYS A 309 15.90 -18.80 -9.46
C LYS A 309 16.27 -18.56 -8.00
N GLU A 310 16.57 -17.32 -7.63
CA GLU A 310 17.14 -16.98 -6.33
C GLU A 310 16.13 -16.24 -5.42
N PRO A 311 15.67 -16.90 -4.34
CA PRO A 311 14.75 -16.29 -3.38
C PRO A 311 15.26 -14.97 -2.78
N VAL A 312 16.55 -14.90 -2.46
CA VAL A 312 17.19 -13.70 -1.87
C VAL A 312 17.16 -12.53 -2.84
N ARG A 313 17.35 -12.77 -4.13
CA ARG A 313 17.28 -11.74 -5.16
C ARG A 313 15.89 -11.10 -5.21
N GLN A 314 14.83 -11.91 -5.20
CA GLN A 314 13.46 -11.39 -5.18
C GLN A 314 13.15 -10.70 -3.85
N GLY A 315 13.67 -11.18 -2.74
CA GLY A 315 13.59 -10.49 -1.46
C GLY A 315 14.16 -9.07 -1.54
N LEU A 316 15.35 -8.91 -2.11
CA LEU A 316 15.98 -7.61 -2.32
C LEU A 316 15.15 -6.71 -3.24
N VAL A 317 14.62 -7.26 -4.34
CA VAL A 317 13.72 -6.49 -5.23
C VAL A 317 12.45 -6.06 -4.48
N SER A 318 11.80 -6.94 -3.73
CA SER A 318 10.58 -6.63 -2.97
C SER A 318 10.80 -5.54 -1.92
N MET A 319 11.97 -5.53 -1.28
CA MET A 319 12.37 -4.51 -0.31
C MET A 319 12.34 -3.09 -0.90
N THR A 320 12.69 -2.93 -2.18
CA THR A 320 12.68 -1.62 -2.85
C THR A 320 11.27 -1.03 -2.98
N GLY A 321 10.24 -1.87 -2.94
CA GLY A 321 8.86 -1.42 -2.94
C GLY A 321 8.55 -0.50 -1.76
N THR A 322 8.88 -0.90 -0.53
CA THR A 322 8.69 -0.06 0.66
C THR A 322 9.56 1.19 0.63
N PHE A 323 10.78 1.09 0.10
CA PHE A 323 11.66 2.23 -0.08
C PHE A 323 11.03 3.28 -1.01
N ILE A 324 10.58 2.88 -2.19
CA ILE A 324 9.98 3.79 -3.18
C ILE A 324 8.66 4.36 -2.65
N ASP A 325 7.78 3.51 -2.12
CA ASP A 325 6.45 3.90 -1.66
C ASP A 325 6.51 4.90 -0.50
N THR A 326 7.22 4.56 0.57
CA THR A 326 7.14 5.35 1.80
C THR A 326 8.35 6.25 2.01
N ILE A 327 9.59 5.72 1.87
CA ILE A 327 10.78 6.54 2.09
C ILE A 327 10.89 7.64 1.04
N VAL A 328 10.45 7.38 -0.20
CA VAL A 328 10.45 8.41 -1.25
C VAL A 328 9.08 9.11 -1.33
N ILE A 329 8.02 8.42 -1.79
CA ILE A 329 6.76 9.09 -2.17
C ILE A 329 6.02 9.67 -0.96
N CYS A 330 5.79 8.89 0.12
CA CYS A 330 5.10 9.42 1.30
C CYS A 330 5.89 10.55 1.98
N THR A 331 7.24 10.45 2.00
CA THR A 331 8.09 11.53 2.54
C THR A 331 7.94 12.81 1.72
N MET A 332 7.91 12.72 0.39
CA MET A 332 7.68 13.88 -0.48
C MET A 332 6.31 14.52 -0.21
N THR A 333 5.26 13.71 -0.07
CA THR A 333 3.91 14.20 0.28
C THR A 333 3.92 14.92 1.61
N GLY A 334 4.42 14.25 2.66
CA GLY A 334 4.41 14.80 4.02
C GLY A 334 5.27 16.06 4.13
N LEU A 335 6.43 16.07 3.48
CA LEU A 335 7.30 17.23 3.46
C LEU A 335 6.63 18.42 2.74
N SER A 336 5.95 18.18 1.62
CA SER A 336 5.18 19.21 0.91
C SER A 336 4.08 19.82 1.80
N ILE A 337 3.35 18.99 2.55
CA ILE A 337 2.31 19.43 3.47
C ILE A 337 2.88 20.26 4.63
N VAL A 338 4.03 19.85 5.20
CA VAL A 338 4.63 20.55 6.33
C VAL A 338 5.31 21.85 5.90
N ILE A 339 6.02 21.87 4.77
CA ILE A 339 6.64 23.09 4.20
C ILE A 339 5.59 24.17 3.92
N THR A 340 4.43 23.77 3.42
CA THR A 340 3.34 24.69 3.07
C THR A 340 2.41 25.02 4.23
N GLU A 341 2.60 24.38 5.40
CA GLU A 341 1.79 24.55 6.62
C GLU A 341 0.29 24.26 6.44
N THR A 342 -0.08 23.44 5.43
CA THR A 342 -1.48 23.15 5.15
C THR A 342 -2.10 22.12 6.10
N TRP A 343 -1.29 21.50 6.93
CA TRP A 343 -1.75 20.50 7.93
C TRP A 343 -2.58 21.10 9.06
N ASN A 344 -2.50 22.43 9.30
CA ASN A 344 -3.22 23.15 10.38
C ASN A 344 -4.41 23.97 9.90
N THR A 345 -4.86 23.78 8.66
CA THR A 345 -5.92 24.58 8.04
C THR A 345 -7.35 24.07 8.32
N GLY A 346 -7.48 22.93 9.01
CA GLY A 346 -8.78 22.29 9.25
C GLY A 346 -9.35 21.58 8.02
N LEU A 347 -8.60 21.48 6.92
CA LEU A 347 -8.97 20.68 5.76
C LEU A 347 -8.82 19.18 6.06
N GLU A 348 -9.50 18.34 5.28
CA GLU A 348 -9.47 16.89 5.44
C GLU A 348 -9.09 16.17 4.15
N GLY A 349 -8.46 15.00 4.30
CA GLY A 349 -8.18 14.06 3.21
C GLY A 349 -7.38 14.69 2.07
N VAL A 350 -7.85 14.54 0.84
CA VAL A 350 -7.17 15.04 -0.37
C VAL A 350 -7.06 16.57 -0.41
N ALA A 351 -7.97 17.28 0.24
CA ALA A 351 -7.97 18.75 0.23
C ALA A 351 -6.71 19.34 0.86
N ILE A 352 -6.13 18.69 1.87
CA ILE A 352 -4.86 19.10 2.49
C ILE A 352 -3.73 19.08 1.47
N THR A 353 -3.58 17.97 0.75
CA THR A 353 -2.51 17.81 -0.25
C THR A 353 -2.76 18.72 -1.46
N THR A 354 -4.03 18.93 -1.86
CA THR A 354 -4.38 19.87 -2.92
C THR A 354 -3.96 21.30 -2.54
N ALA A 355 -4.27 21.72 -1.33
CA ALA A 355 -3.85 23.03 -0.83
C ALA A 355 -2.32 23.16 -0.75
N ALA A 356 -1.62 22.07 -0.36
CA ALA A 356 -0.15 22.05 -0.34
C ALA A 356 0.44 22.23 -1.73
N PHE A 357 -0.11 21.58 -2.75
CA PHE A 357 0.35 21.71 -4.13
C PHE A 357 0.01 23.10 -4.71
N GLN A 358 -1.19 23.62 -4.43
CA GLN A 358 -1.57 24.98 -4.86
C GLN A 358 -0.66 26.07 -4.26
N LYS A 359 -0.29 25.93 -2.98
CA LYS A 359 0.55 26.90 -2.26
C LYS A 359 2.04 26.74 -2.60
N GLY A 360 2.49 25.50 -2.81
CA GLY A 360 3.91 25.17 -2.94
C GLY A 360 4.44 25.18 -4.37
N LEU A 361 3.62 24.91 -5.38
CA LEU A 361 4.05 24.91 -6.78
C LEU A 361 4.04 26.32 -7.36
N PRO A 362 5.04 26.67 -8.21
CA PRO A 362 5.09 27.97 -8.89
C PRO A 362 4.17 28.02 -10.13
N PHE A 363 3.04 27.30 -10.08
CA PHE A 363 2.06 27.21 -11.16
C PHE A 363 0.71 27.79 -10.73
N PRO A 364 -0.17 28.17 -11.68
CA PRO A 364 -1.52 28.56 -11.34
C PRO A 364 -2.24 27.49 -10.51
N PRO A 365 -3.06 27.85 -9.52
CA PRO A 365 -3.75 26.89 -8.64
C PRO A 365 -4.52 25.81 -9.39
N PHE A 366 -5.12 26.12 -10.53
CA PHE A 366 -5.81 25.18 -11.40
C PHE A 366 -4.86 24.08 -11.91
N VAL A 367 -3.63 24.45 -12.37
CA VAL A 367 -2.64 23.48 -12.87
C VAL A 367 -2.14 22.59 -11.75
N ALA A 368 -1.89 23.15 -10.57
CA ALA A 368 -1.47 22.40 -9.40
C ALA A 368 -2.53 21.36 -8.97
N SER A 369 -3.80 21.78 -8.90
CA SER A 369 -4.92 20.89 -8.56
C SER A 369 -5.12 19.81 -9.61
N PHE A 370 -5.05 20.15 -10.91
CA PHE A 370 -5.18 19.18 -12.00
C PHE A 370 -4.06 18.14 -11.94
N SER A 371 -2.83 18.58 -11.73
CA SER A 371 -1.68 17.67 -11.65
C SER A 371 -1.81 16.68 -10.50
N LEU A 372 -2.25 17.14 -9.32
CA LEU A 372 -2.45 16.26 -8.17
C LEU A 372 -3.61 15.30 -8.39
N MET A 373 -4.75 15.79 -8.91
CA MET A 373 -5.90 14.94 -9.26
C MET A 373 -5.47 13.84 -10.24
N LEU A 374 -4.71 14.18 -11.28
CA LEU A 374 -4.22 13.22 -12.26
C LEU A 374 -3.31 12.15 -11.63
N CYS A 375 -2.37 12.58 -10.77
CA CYS A 375 -1.52 11.64 -10.03
C CYS A 375 -2.36 10.69 -9.15
N LEU A 376 -3.32 11.21 -8.42
CA LEU A 376 -4.17 10.40 -7.55
C LEU A 376 -5.04 9.41 -8.33
N VAL A 377 -5.56 9.82 -9.49
CA VAL A 377 -6.31 8.93 -10.38
C VAL A 377 -5.43 7.77 -10.86
N PHE A 378 -4.20 8.03 -11.31
CA PHE A 378 -3.28 6.96 -11.72
C PHE A 378 -2.89 6.06 -10.55
N PHE A 379 -2.56 6.63 -9.40
CA PHE A 379 -2.19 5.88 -8.18
C PHE A 379 -3.32 4.94 -7.78
N ALA A 380 -4.51 5.46 -7.61
CA ALA A 380 -5.65 4.67 -7.18
C ALA A 380 -6.11 3.66 -8.26
N PHE A 381 -6.08 4.01 -9.55
CA PHE A 381 -6.39 3.09 -10.64
C PHE A 381 -5.46 1.88 -10.64
N THR A 382 -4.16 2.09 -10.53
CA THR A 382 -3.21 0.97 -10.51
C THR A 382 -3.38 0.11 -9.26
N THR A 383 -3.72 0.72 -8.10
CA THR A 383 -3.98 -0.04 -6.87
C THR A 383 -5.19 -0.96 -7.01
N ILE A 384 -6.25 -0.51 -7.67
CA ILE A 384 -7.41 -1.35 -7.98
C ILE A 384 -6.97 -2.57 -8.82
N LEU A 385 -6.13 -2.40 -9.82
CA LEU A 385 -5.64 -3.50 -10.67
C LEU A 385 -4.78 -4.49 -9.90
N GLY A 386 -3.86 -4.00 -9.05
CA GLY A 386 -2.98 -4.84 -8.26
C GLY A 386 -3.73 -5.69 -7.22
N TRP A 387 -4.72 -5.10 -6.56
CA TRP A 387 -5.51 -5.79 -5.56
C TRP A 387 -6.53 -6.78 -6.12
N ASP A 388 -7.02 -6.58 -7.34
CA ASP A 388 -7.79 -7.61 -8.04
C ASP A 388 -6.98 -8.89 -8.18
N TYR A 389 -5.74 -8.78 -8.64
CA TYR A 389 -4.84 -9.92 -8.75
C TYR A 389 -4.61 -10.61 -7.39
N TYR A 390 -4.39 -9.85 -6.31
CA TYR A 390 -4.19 -10.42 -4.98
C TYR A 390 -5.42 -11.17 -4.49
N GLY A 391 -6.58 -10.58 -4.65
CA GLY A 391 -7.84 -11.20 -4.25
C GLY A 391 -8.16 -12.45 -5.05
N GLU A 392 -7.93 -12.46 -6.37
CA GLU A 392 -8.06 -13.64 -7.21
C GLU A 392 -7.18 -14.80 -6.72
N ARG A 393 -5.92 -14.54 -6.41
CA ARG A 393 -4.99 -15.55 -5.91
C ARG A 393 -5.41 -16.11 -4.54
N CYS A 394 -5.92 -15.26 -3.66
CA CYS A 394 -6.49 -15.68 -2.39
C CYS A 394 -7.69 -16.61 -2.59
N LEU A 395 -8.58 -16.25 -3.50
CA LEU A 395 -9.77 -17.05 -3.80
C LEU A 395 -9.43 -18.37 -4.51
N GLU A 396 -8.46 -18.33 -5.41
CA GLU A 396 -7.93 -19.52 -6.09
C GLU A 396 -7.41 -20.55 -5.07
N TYR A 397 -6.69 -20.09 -4.04
CA TYR A 397 -6.24 -20.97 -2.95
C TYR A 397 -7.41 -21.52 -2.14
N LEU A 398 -8.40 -20.68 -1.76
CA LEU A 398 -9.56 -21.10 -0.95
C LEU A 398 -10.42 -22.17 -1.62
N PHE A 399 -10.64 -22.00 -2.93
CA PHE A 399 -11.55 -22.86 -3.72
C PHE A 399 -10.81 -23.88 -4.60
N ASN A 400 -9.55 -24.23 -4.25
CA ASN A 400 -8.77 -25.24 -4.94
C ASN A 400 -8.77 -25.03 -6.48
N ARG A 401 -8.52 -23.79 -6.93
CA ARG A 401 -8.39 -23.41 -8.34
C ARG A 401 -9.68 -23.52 -9.17
N ASN A 402 -10.83 -23.39 -8.54
CA ASN A 402 -12.12 -23.40 -9.24
C ASN A 402 -12.24 -22.14 -10.12
N LYS A 403 -12.22 -22.34 -11.44
CA LYS A 403 -12.32 -21.25 -12.43
C LYS A 403 -13.62 -20.44 -12.30
N ALA A 404 -14.73 -21.09 -11.96
CA ALA A 404 -16.00 -20.40 -11.77
C ALA A 404 -15.94 -19.43 -10.58
N ALA A 405 -15.32 -19.84 -9.46
CA ALA A 405 -15.14 -18.97 -8.30
C ALA A 405 -14.29 -17.73 -8.63
N VAL A 406 -13.19 -17.89 -9.35
CA VAL A 406 -12.33 -16.78 -9.80
C VAL A 406 -13.09 -15.84 -10.75
N THR A 407 -13.83 -16.38 -11.71
CA THR A 407 -14.63 -15.56 -12.63
C THR A 407 -15.73 -14.79 -11.90
N THR A 408 -16.41 -15.43 -10.94
CA THR A 408 -17.41 -14.75 -10.10
C THR A 408 -16.78 -13.62 -9.29
N TYR A 409 -15.59 -13.85 -8.74
CA TYR A 409 -14.86 -12.81 -8.02
C TYR A 409 -14.56 -11.59 -8.87
N ARG A 410 -14.06 -11.77 -10.10
CA ARG A 410 -13.79 -10.67 -11.04
C ARG A 410 -15.03 -9.81 -11.30
N TRP A 411 -16.17 -10.44 -11.52
CA TRP A 411 -17.42 -9.70 -11.73
C TRP A 411 -17.87 -8.97 -10.47
N LEU A 412 -17.79 -9.62 -9.31
CA LEU A 412 -18.07 -8.96 -8.03
C LEU A 412 -17.12 -7.78 -7.78
N TYR A 413 -15.84 -7.95 -8.13
CA TYR A 413 -14.84 -6.89 -8.02
C TYR A 413 -15.21 -5.67 -8.88
N ILE A 414 -15.56 -5.87 -10.13
CA ILE A 414 -16.00 -4.80 -11.03
C ILE A 414 -17.26 -4.10 -10.50
N ILE A 415 -18.21 -4.85 -9.94
CA ILE A 415 -19.42 -4.30 -9.29
C ILE A 415 -19.02 -3.47 -8.05
N CYS A 416 -18.11 -3.95 -7.22
CA CYS A 416 -17.60 -3.20 -6.06
C CYS A 416 -16.90 -1.89 -6.46
N VAL A 417 -16.14 -1.89 -7.55
CA VAL A 417 -15.55 -0.67 -8.12
C VAL A 417 -16.64 0.35 -8.48
N PHE A 418 -17.76 -0.09 -9.05
CA PHE A 418 -18.87 0.79 -9.37
C PHE A 418 -19.60 1.33 -8.13
N ILE A 419 -19.75 0.52 -7.09
CA ILE A 419 -20.53 0.89 -5.89
C ILE A 419 -19.70 1.75 -4.90
N GLY A 420 -18.37 1.55 -4.87
CA GLY A 420 -17.48 2.16 -3.87
C GLY A 420 -17.64 3.66 -3.66
N PRO A 421 -17.78 4.51 -4.70
CA PRO A 421 -17.91 5.96 -4.55
C PRO A 421 -19.17 6.41 -3.83
N TYR A 422 -20.18 5.56 -3.77
CA TYR A 422 -21.48 5.87 -3.17
C TYR A 422 -21.56 5.52 -1.67
N MET A 423 -20.45 4.97 -1.12
CA MET A 423 -20.35 4.67 0.31
C MET A 423 -19.78 5.85 1.10
N THR A 424 -20.05 5.89 2.41
CA THR A 424 -19.47 6.91 3.29
C THR A 424 -17.99 6.69 3.52
N VAL A 425 -17.20 7.77 3.52
CA VAL A 425 -15.74 7.72 3.69
C VAL A 425 -15.33 6.96 4.96
N ALA A 426 -15.97 7.25 6.10
CA ALA A 426 -15.65 6.61 7.37
C ALA A 426 -15.89 5.09 7.34
N ALA A 427 -17.00 4.61 6.79
CA ALA A 427 -17.29 3.18 6.69
C ALA A 427 -16.27 2.47 5.79
N VAL A 428 -15.88 3.10 4.67
CA VAL A 428 -14.89 2.58 3.74
C VAL A 428 -13.53 2.37 4.42
N TRP A 429 -13.04 3.36 5.17
CA TRP A 429 -11.75 3.27 5.85
C TRP A 429 -11.76 2.24 7.00
N ASN A 430 -12.81 2.21 7.82
CA ASN A 430 -12.89 1.27 8.93
C ASN A 430 -12.96 -0.19 8.44
N ILE A 431 -13.73 -0.47 7.39
CA ILE A 431 -13.79 -1.81 6.80
C ILE A 431 -12.42 -2.21 6.22
N ALA A 432 -11.78 -1.32 5.49
CA ALA A 432 -10.45 -1.56 4.92
C ALA A 432 -9.41 -1.88 6.01
N ASP A 433 -9.39 -1.08 7.07
CA ASP A 433 -8.46 -1.23 8.19
C ASP A 433 -8.68 -2.58 8.91
N ILE A 434 -9.92 -2.98 9.21
CA ILE A 434 -10.25 -4.24 9.86
C ILE A 434 -9.75 -5.44 9.04
N PHE A 435 -10.08 -5.50 7.75
CA PHE A 435 -9.69 -6.62 6.90
C PHE A 435 -8.16 -6.69 6.74
N ASN A 436 -7.47 -5.56 6.57
CA ASN A 436 -6.02 -5.49 6.52
C ASN A 436 -5.37 -6.04 7.78
N ALA A 437 -5.86 -5.64 8.93
CA ALA A 437 -5.30 -6.08 10.21
C ALA A 437 -5.48 -7.58 10.41
N LEU A 438 -6.68 -8.12 10.12
CA LEU A 438 -6.97 -9.54 10.25
C LEU A 438 -6.19 -10.40 9.23
N MET A 439 -5.82 -9.84 8.08
CA MET A 439 -4.91 -10.45 7.12
C MET A 439 -3.45 -10.43 7.62
N ALA A 440 -3.03 -9.38 8.31
CA ALA A 440 -1.66 -9.22 8.77
C ALA A 440 -1.24 -10.26 9.82
N PHE A 441 -2.12 -10.62 10.76
CA PHE A 441 -1.80 -11.55 11.85
C PHE A 441 -1.25 -12.89 11.36
N PRO A 442 -1.92 -13.65 10.46
CA PRO A 442 -1.39 -14.89 9.93
C PRO A 442 -0.02 -14.74 9.27
N ASN A 443 0.18 -13.64 8.54
CA ASN A 443 1.44 -13.37 7.86
C ASN A 443 2.58 -13.11 8.86
N LEU A 444 2.36 -12.27 9.86
CA LEU A 444 3.38 -11.95 10.88
C LEU A 444 3.78 -13.18 11.69
N ILE A 445 2.82 -14.05 12.04
CA ILE A 445 3.10 -15.34 12.68
C ILE A 445 4.03 -16.19 11.80
N ALA A 446 3.75 -16.25 10.50
CA ALA A 446 4.57 -17.01 9.57
C ALA A 446 5.98 -16.42 9.40
N LEU A 447 6.10 -15.10 9.30
CA LEU A 447 7.40 -14.43 9.19
C LEU A 447 8.27 -14.68 10.43
N LEU A 448 7.69 -14.64 11.63
CA LEU A 448 8.40 -14.94 12.87
C LEU A 448 8.84 -16.41 12.91
N ALA A 449 7.93 -17.34 12.60
CA ALA A 449 8.22 -18.78 12.58
C ALA A 449 9.31 -19.13 11.55
N LEU A 450 9.26 -18.53 10.36
CA LEU A 450 10.19 -18.80 9.26
C LEU A 450 11.42 -17.86 9.24
N SER A 451 11.57 -16.99 10.23
CA SER A 451 12.69 -16.03 10.28
C SER A 451 14.06 -16.71 10.25
N GLY A 452 14.19 -17.93 10.82
CA GLY A 452 15.41 -18.75 10.74
C GLY A 452 15.74 -19.18 9.31
N VAL A 453 14.72 -19.51 8.51
CA VAL A 453 14.87 -19.88 7.10
C VAL A 453 15.35 -18.68 6.31
N VAL A 454 14.73 -17.50 6.52
CA VAL A 454 15.15 -16.25 5.86
C VAL A 454 16.62 -15.94 6.11
N VAL A 455 17.08 -16.04 7.36
CA VAL A 455 18.48 -15.79 7.74
C VAL A 455 19.43 -16.79 7.08
N LYS A 456 19.06 -18.08 7.06
CA LYS A 456 19.87 -19.15 6.45
C LYS A 456 20.03 -18.92 4.95
N GLU A 457 18.92 -18.73 4.22
CA GLU A 457 18.94 -18.48 2.78
C GLU A 457 19.77 -17.26 2.42
N THR A 458 19.62 -16.18 3.20
CA THR A 458 20.39 -14.94 3.00
C THR A 458 21.90 -15.19 3.15
N LYS A 459 22.32 -15.87 4.23
CA LYS A 459 23.73 -16.19 4.46
C LYS A 459 24.31 -17.11 3.37
N ASP A 460 23.56 -18.12 2.96
CA ASP A 460 23.98 -19.07 1.94
C ASP A 460 24.11 -18.42 0.57
N PHE A 461 23.20 -17.49 0.24
CA PHE A 461 23.28 -16.70 -1.00
C PHE A 461 24.56 -15.85 -1.06
N PHE A 462 24.83 -15.03 -0.01
CA PHE A 462 26.02 -14.18 -0.01
C PHE A 462 27.32 -14.98 0.06
N LYS A 463 27.34 -16.15 0.70
CA LYS A 463 28.50 -17.05 0.65
C LYS A 463 28.78 -17.57 -0.76
N ARG A 464 27.73 -17.93 -1.52
CA ARG A 464 27.86 -18.40 -2.91
C ARG A 464 28.27 -17.28 -3.88
N HIS A 465 27.88 -16.06 -3.58
CA HIS A 465 28.08 -14.91 -4.45
C HIS A 465 28.97 -13.86 -3.77
N LYS A 466 30.19 -14.25 -3.36
CA LYS A 466 31.17 -13.35 -2.70
C LYS A 466 31.43 -12.04 -3.46
N ASN A 467 31.29 -12.04 -4.79
CA ASN A 467 31.41 -10.83 -5.61
C ASN A 467 30.22 -9.83 -5.44
N TYR A 468 29.25 -10.17 -4.63
CA TYR A 468 28.13 -9.32 -4.30
C TYR A 468 28.20 -8.73 -2.87
N GLU A 469 29.28 -8.96 -2.13
CA GLU A 469 29.53 -8.31 -0.82
C GLU A 469 30.02 -6.86 -0.92
#